data_a97c9a043bdb31a85094e1a3c0a782d5
#
_entry.id   a97c9a043bdb31a85094e1a3c0a782d5
#
_cell.length_a   1.000
_cell.length_b   1.000
_cell.length_c   1.000
_cell.angle_alpha   90.00
_cell.angle_beta   90.00
_cell.angle_gamma   90.00
#
_symmetry.space_group_name_H-M   'P 1'
#
loop_
_entity.id
_entity.type
_entity.pdbx_description
1 polymer ?
#
loop_
_entity_poly.entity_id
_entity_poly.type
_entity_poly.pdbx_seq_one_letter_code
_entity_poly.pdbx_strand_id
1 'polypeptide(L)'
;MRVSLFLSDAAQADAQSGKVHALGLGWRQCQTPTPPFALVLFLDIDWDETNKQHQLKCQLLTADGDPVVVPGPHGPQRILFEAAAEAGRAPGAIHGTSVRMPLTLNIPAGIPLEPGIYEWRVEVEGYERATAVEAFIVAGGGPPPAXXXXXXXXRRRHAGRVDRRNPDRDNHFHYSHASDRRGWHLLLLISVVLQ
;
A
#
# COMPACT_ATOMS: atom_id res chain seq x y z
N MET A 1 6.19 7.75 -18.70
CA MET A 1 5.99 7.27 -17.32
C MET A 1 4.87 6.25 -17.25
N ARG A 2 4.98 5.24 -16.39
CA ARG A 2 3.98 4.18 -16.22
C ARG A 2 3.86 3.81 -14.75
N VAL A 3 2.63 3.51 -14.29
CA VAL A 3 2.34 3.11 -12.92
C VAL A 3 1.74 1.70 -12.93
N SER A 4 2.10 0.89 -11.95
CA SER A 4 1.45 -0.40 -11.68
C SER A 4 1.06 -0.46 -10.21
N LEU A 5 -0.10 -1.03 -9.92
CA LEU A 5 -0.66 -1.10 -8.56
C LEU A 5 -1.12 -2.52 -8.27
N PHE A 6 -0.86 -2.99 -7.07
CA PHE A 6 -1.26 -4.32 -6.61
C PHE A 6 -1.66 -4.27 -5.15
N LEU A 7 -2.57 -5.16 -4.76
CA LEU A 7 -2.95 -5.40 -3.36
C LEU A 7 -2.18 -6.60 -2.80
N SER A 8 -1.77 -6.50 -1.54
CA SER A 8 -1.11 -7.60 -0.83
C SER A 8 -1.49 -7.57 0.66
N ASP A 9 -1.27 -8.68 1.38
CA ASP A 9 -1.54 -8.73 2.83
C ASP A 9 -0.55 -7.86 3.61
N ALA A 10 0.70 -7.79 3.14
CA ALA A 10 1.74 -6.93 3.71
C ALA A 10 2.85 -6.74 2.68
N ALA A 11 3.51 -5.60 2.71
CA ALA A 11 4.61 -5.33 1.79
C ALA A 11 5.65 -4.38 2.37
N GLN A 12 6.88 -4.54 1.89
CA GLN A 12 8.00 -3.65 2.24
C GLN A 12 8.86 -3.41 1.01
N ALA A 13 9.06 -2.15 0.69
CA ALA A 13 10.00 -1.77 -0.36
C ALA A 13 11.42 -1.76 0.19
N ASP A 14 12.34 -2.37 -0.53
CA ASP A 14 13.77 -2.31 -0.22
C ASP A 14 14.41 -1.25 -1.11
N ALA A 15 14.75 -0.12 -0.50
CA ALA A 15 15.33 1.01 -1.22
C ALA A 15 16.72 0.70 -1.81
N GLN A 16 17.46 -0.25 -1.22
CA GLN A 16 18.79 -0.58 -1.71
C GLN A 16 18.77 -1.43 -2.98
N SER A 17 17.88 -2.43 -3.01
CA SER A 17 17.80 -3.34 -4.16
C SER A 17 16.75 -2.92 -5.19
N GLY A 18 15.89 -1.94 -4.87
CA GLY A 18 14.78 -1.54 -5.74
C GLY A 18 13.68 -2.58 -5.86
N LYS A 19 13.59 -3.49 -4.89
CA LYS A 19 12.63 -4.59 -4.90
C LYS A 19 11.54 -4.38 -3.86
N VAL A 20 10.46 -5.17 -4.00
CA VAL A 20 9.40 -5.25 -2.99
C VAL A 20 9.31 -6.67 -2.48
N HIS A 21 9.27 -6.80 -1.16
CA HIS A 21 8.92 -8.04 -0.48
C HIS A 21 7.44 -7.95 -0.13
N ALA A 22 6.62 -8.82 -0.72
CA ALA A 22 5.18 -8.80 -0.53
C ALA A 22 4.66 -10.19 -0.17
N LEU A 23 3.71 -10.25 0.77
CA LEU A 23 3.00 -11.46 1.14
C LEU A 23 1.57 -11.36 0.62
N GLY A 24 1.01 -12.45 0.09
CA GLY A 24 -0.37 -12.51 -0.37
C GLY A 24 -0.66 -11.54 -1.52
N LEU A 25 0.29 -11.36 -2.44
CA LEU A 25 0.12 -10.41 -3.53
C LEU A 25 -1.01 -10.81 -4.48
N GLY A 26 -1.88 -9.84 -4.81
CA GLY A 26 -2.91 -10.02 -5.84
C GLY A 26 -4.26 -10.51 -5.30
N TRP A 27 -4.54 -10.35 -4.01
CA TRP A 27 -5.88 -10.69 -3.51
C TRP A 27 -6.92 -9.71 -4.08
N ARG A 28 -8.16 -10.19 -4.20
CA ARG A 28 -9.24 -9.40 -4.78
C ARG A 28 -10.52 -9.42 -3.94
N GLN A 29 -10.47 -9.99 -2.74
CA GLN A 29 -11.65 -10.06 -1.88
C GLN A 29 -11.25 -9.97 -0.42
N CYS A 30 -12.01 -9.20 0.35
CA CYS A 30 -11.87 -9.14 1.81
C CYS A 30 -13.25 -9.08 2.47
N GLN A 31 -13.26 -9.05 3.79
CA GLN A 31 -14.48 -8.87 4.58
C GLN A 31 -14.50 -7.46 5.19
N THR A 32 -15.65 -7.05 5.71
CA THR A 32 -15.78 -5.78 6.43
C THR A 32 -15.84 -6.08 7.94
N PRO A 33 -15.14 -5.29 8.78
CA PRO A 33 -14.16 -4.27 8.41
C PRO A 33 -12.91 -4.88 7.76
N THR A 34 -12.20 -4.12 6.93
CA THR A 34 -11.06 -4.66 6.17
C THR A 34 -9.98 -5.25 7.08
N PRO A 35 -9.34 -6.35 6.70
CA PRO A 35 -8.09 -6.78 7.36
C PRO A 35 -6.97 -5.76 7.09
N PRO A 36 -5.81 -5.86 7.75
CA PRO A 36 -4.67 -5.07 7.34
C PRO A 36 -4.21 -5.50 5.94
N PHE A 37 -3.76 -4.56 5.14
CA PHE A 37 -3.29 -4.86 3.79
C PHE A 37 -2.27 -3.82 3.33
N ALA A 38 -1.67 -4.05 2.18
CA ALA A 38 -0.72 -3.10 1.62
C ALA A 38 -1.01 -2.85 0.13
N LEU A 39 -0.80 -1.61 -0.27
CA LEU A 39 -0.71 -1.20 -1.66
C LEU A 39 0.75 -1.30 -2.09
N VAL A 40 1.00 -1.99 -3.19
CA VAL A 40 2.32 -2.10 -3.80
C VAL A 40 2.27 -1.35 -5.14
N LEU A 41 3.11 -0.34 -5.26
CA LEU A 41 3.18 0.48 -6.46
C LEU A 41 4.56 0.35 -7.10
N PHE A 42 4.59 0.29 -8.42
CA PHE A 42 5.82 0.48 -9.19
C PHE A 42 5.62 1.67 -10.11
N LEU A 43 6.52 2.64 -9.98
CA LEU A 43 6.56 3.81 -10.83
C LEU A 43 7.75 3.66 -11.79
N ASP A 44 7.48 3.42 -13.07
CA ASP A 44 8.50 3.39 -14.12
C ASP A 44 8.64 4.80 -14.69
N ILE A 45 9.73 5.47 -14.33
CA ILE A 45 10.01 6.86 -14.67
C ILE A 45 10.92 6.86 -15.90
N ASP A 46 10.47 7.52 -16.97
CA ASP A 46 11.23 7.60 -18.21
C ASP A 46 12.50 8.46 -18.02
N TRP A 47 13.51 8.21 -18.83
CA TRP A 47 14.81 8.87 -18.70
C TRP A 47 14.71 10.39 -18.57
N ASP A 48 13.87 11.01 -19.39
CA ASP A 48 13.72 12.47 -19.41
C ASP A 48 12.93 13.03 -18.22
N GLU A 49 12.32 12.15 -17.43
CA GLU A 49 11.52 12.49 -16.26
C GLU A 49 12.25 12.19 -14.94
N THR A 50 13.45 11.63 -14.99
CA THR A 50 14.28 11.45 -13.79
C THR A 50 14.81 12.80 -13.26
N ASN A 51 15.14 12.85 -11.97
CA ASN A 51 15.59 14.04 -11.26
C ASN A 51 14.53 15.18 -11.27
N LYS A 52 13.27 14.78 -11.31
CA LYS A 52 12.12 15.65 -11.15
C LYS A 52 11.21 15.06 -10.09
N GLN A 53 10.57 15.93 -9.34
CA GLN A 53 9.59 15.48 -8.35
C GLN A 53 8.25 15.24 -9.03
N HIS A 54 7.63 14.11 -8.74
CA HIS A 54 6.33 13.68 -9.26
C HIS A 54 5.35 13.57 -8.10
N GLN A 55 4.19 14.19 -8.22
CA GLN A 55 3.13 14.09 -7.23
C GLN A 55 2.22 12.93 -7.58
N LEU A 56 2.01 12.04 -6.61
CA LEU A 56 1.14 10.88 -6.74
C LEU A 56 -0.09 11.08 -5.85
N LYS A 57 -1.22 10.71 -6.38
CA LYS A 57 -2.48 10.69 -5.65
C LYS A 57 -3.05 9.28 -5.71
N CYS A 58 -3.31 8.69 -4.53
CA CYS A 58 -3.89 7.35 -4.41
C CYS A 58 -5.18 7.45 -3.62
N GLN A 59 -6.31 7.07 -4.21
CA GLN A 59 -7.62 7.22 -3.56
C GLN A 59 -8.45 5.94 -3.68
N LEU A 60 -9.30 5.74 -2.68
CA LEU A 60 -10.27 4.65 -2.68
C LEU A 60 -11.60 5.15 -3.25
N LEU A 61 -12.11 4.44 -4.26
CA LEU A 61 -13.34 4.80 -4.96
C LEU A 61 -14.34 3.64 -4.90
N THR A 62 -15.61 3.96 -5.04
CA THR A 62 -16.67 2.98 -5.30
C THR A 62 -16.58 2.51 -6.76
N ALA A 63 -17.37 1.50 -7.11
CA ALA A 63 -17.46 1.01 -8.49
C ALA A 63 -17.98 2.09 -9.47
N ASP A 64 -18.70 3.07 -8.97
CA ASP A 64 -19.22 4.18 -9.77
C ASP A 64 -18.20 5.33 -9.92
N GLY A 65 -17.03 5.20 -9.28
CA GLY A 65 -15.97 6.19 -9.33
C GLY A 65 -16.08 7.31 -8.30
N ASP A 66 -17.01 7.20 -7.36
CA ASP A 66 -17.17 8.18 -6.30
C ASP A 66 -16.15 7.95 -5.17
N PRO A 67 -15.58 9.01 -4.58
CA PRO A 67 -14.68 8.86 -3.46
C PRO A 67 -15.35 8.19 -2.25
N VAL A 68 -14.70 7.17 -1.70
CA VAL A 68 -15.19 6.51 -0.49
C VAL A 68 -14.99 7.44 0.71
N VAL A 69 -16.06 7.60 1.47
CA VAL A 69 -16.09 8.45 2.67
C VAL A 69 -16.36 7.57 3.88
N VAL A 70 -15.53 7.67 4.90
CA VAL A 70 -15.68 6.92 6.15
C VAL A 70 -15.79 7.88 7.34
N PRO A 71 -16.42 7.45 8.45
CA PRO A 71 -16.43 8.27 9.66
C PRO A 71 -15.00 8.51 10.18
N GLY A 72 -14.67 9.75 10.44
CA GLY A 72 -13.39 10.12 11.03
C GLY A 72 -13.57 10.95 12.31
N PRO A 73 -12.48 11.24 13.01
CA PRO A 73 -12.56 11.97 14.30
C PRO A 73 -13.08 13.41 14.17
N HIS A 74 -12.98 13.99 12.98
CA HIS A 74 -13.44 15.37 12.73
C HIS A 74 -14.62 15.44 11.75
N GLY A 75 -15.27 14.30 11.48
CA GLY A 75 -16.37 14.21 10.52
C GLY A 75 -16.07 13.23 9.40
N PRO A 76 -16.93 13.16 8.37
CA PRO A 76 -16.70 12.27 7.24
C PRO A 76 -15.37 12.60 6.53
N GLN A 77 -14.58 11.57 6.24
CA GLN A 77 -13.25 11.73 5.65
C GLN A 77 -13.08 10.82 4.43
N ARG A 78 -12.47 11.35 3.38
CA ARG A 78 -12.12 10.56 2.20
C ARG A 78 -10.86 9.74 2.46
N ILE A 79 -10.80 8.56 1.88
CA ILE A 79 -9.59 7.74 1.95
C ILE A 79 -8.71 8.11 0.76
N LEU A 80 -7.72 8.95 1.05
CA LEU A 80 -6.85 9.56 0.06
C LEU A 80 -5.43 9.64 0.62
N PHE A 81 -4.46 9.24 -0.17
CA PHE A 81 -3.03 9.35 0.14
C PHE A 81 -2.33 10.15 -0.95
N GLU A 82 -1.51 11.07 -0.56
CA GLU A 82 -0.67 11.84 -1.48
C GLU A 82 0.80 11.60 -1.15
N ALA A 83 1.61 11.52 -2.16
CA ALA A 83 3.04 11.29 -2.01
C ALA A 83 3.81 12.03 -3.08
N ALA A 84 5.01 12.47 -2.73
CA ALA A 84 5.95 13.04 -3.69
C ALA A 84 7.09 12.03 -3.90
N ALA A 85 7.41 11.75 -5.15
CA ALA A 85 8.43 10.78 -5.52
C ALA A 85 9.43 11.39 -6.49
N GLU A 86 10.72 11.16 -6.25
CA GLU A 86 11.78 11.58 -7.14
C GLU A 86 12.79 10.45 -7.29
N ALA A 87 13.12 10.10 -8.53
CA ALA A 87 14.14 9.09 -8.82
C ALA A 87 15.33 9.72 -9.53
N GLY A 88 16.51 9.52 -8.96
CA GLY A 88 17.77 9.87 -9.60
C GLY A 88 18.25 8.76 -10.53
N ARG A 89 19.28 9.07 -11.32
CA ARG A 89 19.94 8.09 -12.18
C ARG A 89 21.13 7.47 -11.46
N ALA A 90 21.21 6.16 -11.47
CA ALA A 90 22.37 5.46 -10.93
C ALA A 90 23.64 5.79 -11.73
N PRO A 91 24.81 5.86 -11.08
CA PRO A 91 26.08 5.94 -11.82
C PRO A 91 26.20 4.76 -12.80
N GLY A 92 26.48 5.07 -14.07
CA GLY A 92 26.58 4.04 -15.11
C GLY A 92 25.25 3.63 -15.73
N ALA A 93 24.16 4.31 -15.41
CA ALA A 93 22.86 4.01 -16.03
C ALA A 93 22.93 4.18 -17.56
N ILE A 94 22.33 3.24 -18.27
CA ILE A 94 22.30 3.28 -19.74
C ILE A 94 21.30 4.35 -20.19
N HIS A 95 21.77 5.25 -21.05
CA HIS A 95 20.93 6.33 -21.56
C HIS A 95 19.64 5.80 -22.21
N GLY A 96 18.52 6.42 -21.87
CA GLY A 96 17.22 6.05 -22.43
C GLY A 96 16.50 4.94 -21.67
N THR A 97 17.12 4.32 -20.65
CA THR A 97 16.41 3.32 -19.84
C THR A 97 15.54 4.00 -18.78
N SER A 98 14.36 3.43 -18.51
CA SER A 98 13.51 3.89 -17.43
C SER A 98 14.07 3.46 -16.07
N VAL A 99 13.77 4.25 -15.04
CA VAL A 99 14.10 3.92 -13.65
C VAL A 99 12.83 3.42 -12.95
N ARG A 100 12.89 2.23 -12.36
CA ARG A 100 11.78 1.69 -11.58
C ARG A 100 11.92 2.08 -10.13
N MET A 101 10.89 2.72 -9.59
CA MET A 101 10.80 3.06 -8.16
C MET A 101 9.67 2.26 -7.52
N PRO A 102 9.98 1.39 -6.56
CA PRO A 102 8.97 0.70 -5.78
C PRO A 102 8.50 1.55 -4.61
N LEU A 103 7.19 1.55 -4.36
CA LEU A 103 6.58 2.21 -3.22
C LEU A 103 5.62 1.23 -2.55
N THR A 104 5.54 1.28 -1.22
CA THR A 104 4.58 0.46 -0.47
C THR A 104 3.87 1.31 0.57
N LEU A 105 2.58 1.09 0.71
CA LEU A 105 1.76 1.74 1.72
C LEU A 105 1.00 0.67 2.48
N ASN A 106 1.37 0.43 3.74
CA ASN A 106 0.68 -0.52 4.60
C ASN A 106 -0.48 0.19 5.30
N ILE A 107 -1.67 -0.36 5.15
CA ILE A 107 -2.93 0.19 5.65
C ILE A 107 -3.40 -0.68 6.82
N PRO A 108 -3.65 -0.10 7.99
CA PRO A 108 -4.12 -0.88 9.13
C PRO A 108 -5.50 -1.46 8.90
N ALA A 109 -5.85 -2.49 9.68
CA ALA A 109 -7.19 -3.07 9.65
C ALA A 109 -8.24 -2.07 10.13
N GLY A 110 -9.47 -2.27 9.69
CA GLY A 110 -10.61 -1.60 10.31
C GLY A 110 -11.34 -0.58 9.45
N ILE A 111 -11.07 -0.49 8.16
CA ILE A 111 -11.88 0.38 7.30
C ILE A 111 -13.29 -0.22 7.20
N PRO A 112 -14.34 0.53 7.62
CA PRO A 112 -15.70 0.00 7.67
C PRO A 112 -16.42 0.19 6.32
N LEU A 113 -16.03 -0.60 5.31
CA LEU A 113 -16.65 -0.55 3.98
C LEU A 113 -17.94 -1.38 3.96
N GLU A 114 -18.97 -0.89 3.31
CA GLU A 114 -20.17 -1.69 3.05
C GLU A 114 -19.85 -2.79 2.01
N PRO A 115 -20.60 -3.90 1.99
CA PRO A 115 -20.41 -4.91 0.95
C PRO A 115 -20.58 -4.31 -0.44
N GLY A 116 -19.60 -4.55 -1.32
CA GLY A 116 -19.61 -3.93 -2.65
C GLY A 116 -18.30 -4.10 -3.38
N ILE A 117 -18.20 -3.43 -4.52
CA ILE A 117 -16.98 -3.39 -5.33
C ILE A 117 -16.33 -2.02 -5.13
N TYR A 118 -15.05 -2.06 -4.95
CA TYR A 118 -14.22 -0.86 -4.71
C TYR A 118 -12.99 -0.92 -5.59
N GLU A 119 -12.36 0.25 -5.81
CA GLU A 119 -11.10 0.31 -6.52
C GLU A 119 -10.14 1.28 -5.87
N TRP A 120 -8.90 0.90 -5.77
CA TRP A 120 -7.81 1.83 -5.52
C TRP A 120 -7.36 2.39 -6.85
N ARG A 121 -7.30 3.70 -6.94
CA ARG A 121 -6.81 4.40 -8.15
C ARG A 121 -5.62 5.26 -7.79
N VAL A 122 -4.54 5.08 -8.54
CA VAL A 122 -3.33 5.89 -8.42
C VAL A 122 -3.17 6.72 -9.69
N GLU A 123 -2.90 8.00 -9.53
CA GLU A 123 -2.65 8.94 -10.60
C GLU A 123 -1.36 9.70 -10.33
N VAL A 124 -0.64 10.06 -11.38
CA VAL A 124 0.54 10.92 -11.30
C VAL A 124 0.18 12.26 -11.94
N GLU A 125 0.32 13.33 -11.16
CA GLU A 125 -0.04 14.68 -11.62
C GLU A 125 0.75 15.07 -12.87
N GLY A 126 0.04 15.56 -13.88
CA GLY A 126 0.63 15.95 -15.16
C GLY A 126 0.86 14.82 -16.16
N TYR A 127 0.50 13.58 -15.78
CA TYR A 127 0.70 12.40 -16.64
C TYR A 127 -0.60 11.59 -16.76
N GLU A 128 -1.50 12.00 -17.64
CA GLU A 128 -2.83 11.36 -17.80
C GLU A 128 -2.76 9.85 -18.03
N ARG A 129 -1.69 9.36 -18.66
CA ARG A 129 -1.51 7.94 -18.95
C ARG A 129 -0.84 7.17 -17.81
N ALA A 130 -0.34 7.89 -16.80
CA ALA A 130 0.28 7.25 -15.62
C ALA A 130 -0.77 7.05 -14.53
N THR A 131 -1.74 6.20 -14.83
CA THR A 131 -2.85 5.82 -13.96
C THR A 131 -2.88 4.31 -13.82
N ALA A 132 -3.13 3.82 -12.61
CA ALA A 132 -3.33 2.40 -12.34
C ALA A 132 -4.52 2.22 -11.42
N VAL A 133 -5.28 1.16 -11.67
CA VAL A 133 -6.48 0.82 -10.90
C VAL A 133 -6.38 -0.63 -10.45
N GLU A 134 -6.70 -0.91 -9.19
CA GLU A 134 -6.80 -2.27 -8.66
C GLU A 134 -8.14 -2.40 -7.94
N ALA A 135 -9.03 -3.21 -8.51
CA ALA A 135 -10.37 -3.42 -7.97
C ALA A 135 -10.42 -4.60 -7.02
N PHE A 136 -11.28 -4.51 -6.00
CA PHE A 136 -11.51 -5.60 -5.05
C PHE A 136 -12.96 -5.62 -4.57
N ILE A 137 -13.36 -6.75 -3.98
CA ILE A 137 -14.71 -7.00 -3.49
C ILE A 137 -14.68 -7.03 -1.96
N VAL A 138 -15.58 -6.29 -1.34
CA VAL A 138 -15.87 -6.42 0.09
C VAL A 138 -17.09 -7.31 0.24
N ALA A 139 -16.89 -8.48 0.82
CA ALA A 139 -17.99 -9.41 1.05
C ALA A 139 -18.77 -9.01 2.31
N GLY A 140 -20.08 -9.20 2.30
CA GLY A 140 -20.91 -9.03 3.49
C GLY A 140 -20.46 -10.01 4.58
N GLY A 141 -20.57 -9.59 5.85
CA GLY A 141 -20.13 -10.39 6.98
C GLY A 141 -20.96 -11.65 7.20
N GLY A 142 -20.73 -12.67 6.38
CA GLY A 142 -21.15 -14.04 6.69
C GLY A 142 -20.04 -14.76 7.45
N PRO A 143 -20.34 -15.88 8.09
CA PRO A 143 -19.28 -16.69 8.67
C PRO A 143 -18.27 -17.05 7.57
N PRO A 144 -16.97 -17.01 7.85
CA PRO A 144 -15.98 -17.35 6.84
C PRO A 144 -16.27 -18.74 6.28
N PRO A 145 -16.12 -18.99 5.00
CA PRO A 145 -16.32 -20.32 4.44
C PRO A 145 -15.42 -21.28 5.20
N ALA A 146 -16.03 -22.41 5.73
CA ALA A 146 -15.31 -23.40 6.51
C ALA A 146 -14.13 -23.87 5.68
N UNK A 147 -13.05 -23.48 5.99
CA UNK A 147 -12.00 -23.80 5.25
C UNK A 147 -11.76 -25.16 5.49
N UNK A 148 -11.79 -25.74 4.88
CA UNK A 148 -11.51 -26.92 4.97
C UNK A 148 -10.33 -27.08 5.57
N UNK A 149 -10.33 -26.88 6.40
CA UNK A 149 -9.35 -27.04 7.01
C UNK A 149 -8.86 -28.27 6.81
N UNK A 150 -8.30 -28.35 6.27
CA UNK A 150 -7.74 -29.38 6.16
C UNK A 150 -7.17 -29.64 7.33
N UNK A 151 -7.66 -29.95 7.97
CA UNK A 151 -7.26 -30.27 8.97
C UNK A 151 -6.15 -30.92 8.96
N UNK A 152 -5.47 -30.55 9.04
CA UNK A 152 -4.52 -31.10 9.25
C UNK A 152 -4.36 -31.24 10.53
N UNK A 153 -4.73 -31.75 10.96
CA UNK A 153 -4.64 -32.02 12.01
C UNK A 153 -3.48 -32.26 12.44
N UNK A 154 -2.99 -31.60 12.52
CA UNK A 154 -2.04 -31.81 13.05
C UNK A 154 -2.16 -31.87 14.33
N ARG A 155 -2.14 -32.94 15.01
CA ARG A 155 -2.05 -33.27 16.40
C ARG A 155 -0.70 -32.84 16.95
N ARG A 156 -0.65 -31.68 17.57
CA ARG A 156 0.43 -31.42 18.53
C ARG A 156 -0.14 -30.78 19.79
N ARG A 157 -0.15 -31.54 20.84
CA ARG A 157 -0.32 -31.07 22.20
C ARG A 157 1.00 -30.47 22.66
N HIS A 158 1.03 -29.18 22.93
CA HIS A 158 1.96 -28.66 23.92
C HIS A 158 1.35 -27.43 24.59
N ALA A 159 1.11 -27.56 25.86
CA ALA A 159 0.68 -26.47 26.73
C ALA A 159 1.87 -25.62 27.06
N GLY A 160 1.82 -24.34 26.66
CA GLY A 160 2.79 -23.32 27.08
C GLY A 160 2.06 -22.21 27.81
N ARG A 161 2.51 -21.94 29.01
CA ARG A 161 1.99 -20.94 29.95
C ARG A 161 2.22 -19.54 29.41
N VAL A 162 1.15 -18.76 29.26
CA VAL A 162 1.23 -17.36 28.82
C VAL A 162 1.33 -16.47 30.05
N ASP A 163 2.39 -15.70 30.12
CA ASP A 163 2.57 -14.66 31.13
C ASP A 163 1.90 -13.37 30.64
N ARG A 164 0.93 -12.91 31.42
CA ARG A 164 0.23 -11.65 31.17
C ARG A 164 0.95 -10.52 31.90
N ARG A 165 1.58 -9.65 31.17
CA ARG A 165 1.84 -8.26 31.62
C ARG A 165 2.35 -7.40 30.46
N ASN A 166 1.59 -6.50 30.01
CA ASN A 166 1.80 -5.05 29.90
C ASN A 166 0.87 -4.41 28.84
N PRO A 167 -0.13 -3.60 29.25
CA PRO A 167 -0.80 -2.72 28.33
C PRO A 167 -0.25 -1.31 28.53
N ASP A 168 0.43 -0.80 27.59
CA ASP A 168 0.59 0.63 27.28
C ASP A 168 1.79 0.81 26.36
N ARG A 169 1.52 0.93 25.08
CA ARG A 169 2.48 1.56 24.18
C ARG A 169 1.70 2.39 23.15
N ASP A 170 1.83 3.67 23.32
CA ASP A 170 1.33 4.66 22.38
C ASP A 170 1.89 4.42 20.99
N ASN A 171 0.99 4.42 20.01
CA ASN A 171 1.33 4.30 18.59
C ASN A 171 2.01 5.57 18.09
N HIS A 172 3.32 5.64 18.30
CA HIS A 172 4.14 6.62 17.59
C HIS A 172 4.84 5.92 16.43
N PHE A 173 4.39 6.24 15.22
CA PHE A 173 5.09 5.77 14.02
C PHE A 173 6.37 6.58 13.84
N HIS A 174 7.50 5.96 14.10
CA HIS A 174 8.81 6.53 13.77
C HIS A 174 9.22 6.08 12.37
N TYR A 175 9.30 7.04 11.47
CA TYR A 175 9.93 6.79 10.17
C TYR A 175 11.42 7.09 10.28
N SER A 176 12.24 6.08 10.06
CA SER A 176 13.68 6.25 10.09
C SER A 176 14.19 6.75 8.72
N HIS A 177 14.88 7.87 8.75
CA HIS A 177 15.67 8.35 7.63
C HIS A 177 16.91 7.46 7.47
N ALA A 178 16.99 6.75 6.37
CA ALA A 178 18.25 6.11 5.98
C ALA A 178 18.88 6.96 4.86
N SER A 179 19.86 7.76 5.21
CA SER A 179 20.67 8.43 4.22
C SER A 179 21.86 7.54 3.87
N ASP A 180 21.85 6.97 2.67
CA ASP A 180 23.02 6.26 2.18
C ASP A 180 23.90 7.24 1.37
N ARG A 181 25.20 7.17 1.63
CA ARG A 181 26.22 8.04 1.02
C ARG A 181 26.49 7.76 -0.47
N ARG A 182 25.64 7.00 -1.16
CA ARG A 182 25.85 6.59 -2.55
C ARG A 182 24.91 7.25 -3.56
N GLY A 183 24.43 8.45 -3.28
CA GLY A 183 23.79 9.30 -4.29
C GLY A 183 22.35 8.92 -4.69
N TRP A 184 21.68 8.08 -3.93
CA TRP A 184 20.24 7.84 -4.09
C TRP A 184 19.49 8.75 -3.16
N HIS A 185 18.92 9.81 -3.70
CA HIS A 185 17.97 10.61 -2.93
C HIS A 185 16.56 10.07 -3.18
N LEU A 186 16.09 9.20 -2.30
CA LEU A 186 14.69 8.86 -2.23
C LEU A 186 14.04 9.81 -1.24
N LEU A 187 13.47 10.89 -1.74
CA LEU A 187 12.68 11.77 -0.90
C LEU A 187 11.23 11.26 -0.95
N LEU A 188 10.88 10.40 -0.01
CA LEU A 188 9.52 9.95 0.15
C LEU A 188 8.85 10.78 1.24
N LEU A 189 8.12 11.81 0.83
CA LEU A 189 7.23 12.54 1.72
C LEU A 189 5.83 11.95 1.57
N ILE A 190 5.49 11.04 2.48
CA ILE A 190 4.11 10.54 2.55
C ILE A 190 3.36 11.46 3.49
N SER A 191 2.51 12.29 2.93
CA SER A 191 1.56 13.07 3.71
C SER A 191 0.22 12.32 3.68
N VAL A 192 -0.16 11.75 4.80
CA VAL A 192 -1.51 11.18 4.94
C VAL A 192 -2.42 12.35 5.25
N VAL A 193 -3.09 12.85 4.24
CA VAL A 193 -4.11 13.88 4.42
C VAL A 193 -5.45 13.16 4.46
N LEU A 194 -5.94 12.95 5.67
CA LEU A 194 -7.32 12.58 5.88
C LEU A 194 -8.12 13.89 5.88
N GLN A 195 -8.68 14.25 4.72
CA GLN A 195 -9.55 15.43 4.57
C GLN A 195 -11.01 15.04 4.70
#